data_7a75c19d4603a5edc275e83ad6498a1f
#
_entry.id   7a75c19d4603a5edc275e83ad6498a1f
#
_cell.length_a   1.000
_cell.length_b   1.000
_cell.length_c   1.000
_cell.angle_alpha   90.00
_cell.angle_beta   90.00
_cell.angle_gamma   90.00
#
_symmetry.space_group_name_H-M   'P 1'
#
loop_
_entity.id
_entity.type
_entity.pdbx_description
1 polymer ?
#
loop_
_entity_poly.entity_id
_entity_poly.type
_entity_poly.pdbx_seq_one_letter_code
_entity_poly.pdbx_strand_id
1 'polypeptide(L)'
;MDAIQALTQQRLLLQLEYNVEKEAYRRQTEDAGIEQKVRRGEAWFPLRLGRSYYNSMNQLAIEVFRDEDTDIDHNFEFGRPVVFFGMGNAQRSTLHYFSFTATVSYVDGDRMVIILPDSGRLLDLQRQEGALGVQMSFDETSYRCMFDALDRVLRAKGRLAYLRDLFYSRQRVQTLTFEDMRFPYLNVTQERAVNEVLRAKDVAVVHGPPGTGKTTTLVEAIRETLMREPQVLVCAQSNMAVDWISEKLVDRGINVLRLGNPTRVNDKMLSFTYERRFEAHPDYPQLWSIRKAIRELRSHRRRGDEKYHQKLESLKSRATELEIRINGELFGEARVIACTLVGSAHRLLEGMKFGTLFIDEAAQALEAACWIPMRRVGRVILAGDHCQLPPTVKSIAALKAGLGRTLMERLVETHPEAVTLLRIQYRMNEDIMRFSSNYFYDGQVESAPEVKFRSILDLDKAIEWSPLGCGEASDGLSFVNKTEALLTLDVLQQYFERIGKQRLLDERIDVGIISPYRAQVQLLRRLLMKREYFKPFRRQISVNTVDGFQGQERDVIVISMVRSNDTGQIGFLRDLRRMNVAMTRARMKLIILGDPKTLTRHPFYRQLWNFCTNL
;
A
#
# COMPACT_ATOMS: atom_id res chain seq x y z
N MET A 1 13.05 -28.86 2.45
CA MET A 1 12.03 -28.85 1.36
C MET A 1 12.69 -28.21 0.16
N ASP A 2 12.66 -28.89 -0.98
CA ASP A 2 13.22 -28.39 -2.23
C ASP A 2 12.43 -27.14 -2.70
N ALA A 3 13.08 -26.23 -3.45
CA ALA A 3 12.48 -24.99 -3.96
C ALA A 3 11.18 -25.26 -4.73
N ILE A 4 11.18 -26.29 -5.58
CA ILE A 4 10.02 -26.66 -6.39
C ILE A 4 8.84 -27.11 -5.51
N GLN A 5 9.10 -27.95 -4.52
CA GLN A 5 8.07 -28.41 -3.58
C GLN A 5 7.49 -27.24 -2.78
N ALA A 6 8.35 -26.36 -2.27
CA ALA A 6 7.94 -25.21 -1.49
C ALA A 6 7.10 -24.21 -2.29
N LEU A 7 7.49 -23.90 -3.53
CA LEU A 7 6.74 -23.01 -4.42
C LEU A 7 5.42 -23.65 -4.91
N THR A 8 5.41 -24.96 -5.12
CA THR A 8 4.17 -25.69 -5.42
C THR A 8 3.20 -25.58 -4.24
N GLN A 9 3.71 -25.74 -3.01
CA GLN A 9 2.90 -25.52 -1.82
C GLN A 9 2.38 -24.08 -1.72
N GLN A 10 3.23 -23.06 -1.96
CA GLN A 10 2.81 -21.67 -1.99
C GLN A 10 1.69 -21.43 -3.01
N ARG A 11 1.78 -22.04 -4.19
CA ARG A 11 0.74 -21.96 -5.21
C ARG A 11 -0.60 -22.56 -4.74
N LEU A 12 -0.57 -23.69 -4.05
CA LEU A 12 -1.77 -24.29 -3.46
C LEU A 12 -2.38 -23.41 -2.35
N LEU A 13 -1.54 -22.84 -1.50
CA LEU A 13 -1.99 -21.92 -0.44
C LEU A 13 -2.58 -20.63 -1.02
N LEU A 14 -1.99 -20.11 -2.09
CA LEU A 14 -2.54 -18.96 -2.84
C LEU A 14 -3.91 -19.30 -3.45
N GLN A 15 -4.12 -20.54 -3.92
CA GLN A 15 -5.43 -21.00 -4.42
C GLN A 15 -6.47 -21.04 -3.31
N LEU A 16 -6.08 -21.46 -2.10
CA LEU A 16 -6.98 -21.42 -0.93
C LEU A 16 -7.38 -19.98 -0.58
N GLU A 17 -6.43 -19.06 -0.57
CA GLU A 17 -6.68 -17.63 -0.33
C GLU A 17 -7.62 -17.04 -1.39
N TYR A 18 -7.33 -17.31 -2.67
CA TYR A 18 -8.18 -16.89 -3.78
C TYR A 18 -9.62 -17.37 -3.61
N ASN A 19 -9.82 -18.65 -3.27
CA ASN A 19 -11.15 -19.23 -3.10
C ASN A 19 -11.90 -18.60 -1.92
N VAL A 20 -11.20 -18.36 -0.80
CA VAL A 20 -11.79 -17.71 0.38
C VAL A 20 -12.18 -16.26 0.07
N GLU A 21 -11.30 -15.51 -0.59
CA GLU A 21 -11.61 -14.13 -0.97
C GLU A 21 -12.76 -14.04 -1.97
N LYS A 22 -12.76 -14.91 -2.98
CA LYS A 22 -13.82 -14.97 -3.98
C LYS A 22 -15.17 -15.33 -3.36
N GLU A 23 -15.20 -16.29 -2.46
CA GLU A 23 -16.42 -16.69 -1.75
C GLU A 23 -16.90 -15.60 -0.79
N ALA A 24 -15.98 -14.95 -0.06
CA ALA A 24 -16.31 -13.84 0.82
C ALA A 24 -16.92 -12.67 0.02
N TYR A 25 -16.33 -12.34 -1.13
CA TYR A 25 -16.86 -11.34 -2.04
C TYR A 25 -18.26 -11.72 -2.54
N ARG A 26 -18.45 -12.97 -2.95
CA ARG A 26 -19.74 -13.48 -3.43
C ARG A 26 -20.82 -13.35 -2.36
N ARG A 27 -20.55 -13.78 -1.13
CA ARG A 27 -21.49 -13.65 0.01
C ARG A 27 -21.80 -12.18 0.31
N GLN A 28 -20.80 -11.31 0.33
CA GLN A 28 -21.01 -9.87 0.53
C GLN A 28 -21.86 -9.26 -0.59
N THR A 29 -21.71 -9.74 -1.83
CA THR A 29 -22.46 -9.25 -2.99
C THR A 29 -23.90 -9.76 -2.99
N GLU A 30 -24.13 -11.00 -2.57
CA GLU A 30 -25.45 -11.63 -2.54
C GLU A 30 -26.24 -11.28 -1.26
N ASP A 31 -25.59 -11.21 -0.09
CA ASP A 31 -26.26 -11.13 1.22
C ASP A 31 -26.34 -9.71 1.79
N ALA A 32 -25.42 -8.80 1.42
CA ALA A 32 -25.39 -7.45 1.98
C ALA A 32 -26.27 -6.48 1.17
N GLY A 33 -27.19 -5.80 1.83
CA GLY A 33 -27.98 -4.72 1.25
C GLY A 33 -27.11 -3.54 0.79
N ILE A 34 -27.59 -2.78 -0.21
CA ILE A 34 -26.85 -1.64 -0.80
C ILE A 34 -26.46 -0.61 0.26
N GLU A 35 -27.36 -0.27 1.17
CA GLU A 35 -27.08 0.69 2.24
C GLU A 35 -25.88 0.29 3.10
N GLN A 36 -25.76 -1.00 3.39
CA GLN A 36 -24.64 -1.53 4.17
C GLN A 36 -23.33 -1.44 3.40
N LYS A 37 -23.32 -1.72 2.08
CA LYS A 37 -22.15 -1.57 1.21
C LYS A 37 -21.70 -0.12 1.10
N VAL A 38 -22.65 0.80 0.95
CA VAL A 38 -22.37 2.24 0.91
C VAL A 38 -21.76 2.71 2.24
N ARG A 39 -22.32 2.31 3.38
CA ARG A 39 -21.77 2.63 4.72
C ARG A 39 -20.36 2.07 4.95
N ARG A 40 -20.02 0.95 4.31
CA ARG A 40 -18.67 0.36 4.36
C ARG A 40 -17.68 1.00 3.37
N GLY A 41 -18.15 1.92 2.51
CA GLY A 41 -17.33 2.51 1.47
C GLY A 41 -17.01 1.57 0.29
N GLU A 42 -17.75 0.47 0.15
CA GLU A 42 -17.56 -0.56 -0.88
C GLU A 42 -18.40 -0.29 -2.14
N ALA A 43 -19.39 0.59 -2.04
CA ALA A 43 -20.27 1.00 -3.14
C ALA A 43 -20.61 2.49 -3.08
N TRP A 44 -20.86 3.07 -4.25
CA TRP A 44 -21.50 4.38 -4.40
C TRP A 44 -22.90 4.21 -4.97
N PHE A 45 -23.89 4.69 -4.26
CA PHE A 45 -25.31 4.64 -4.65
C PHE A 45 -26.13 5.68 -3.89
N PRO A 46 -27.01 6.47 -4.56
CA PRO A 46 -27.09 6.58 -6.01
C PRO A 46 -25.85 7.29 -6.59
N LEU A 47 -25.59 7.06 -7.87
CA LEU A 47 -24.53 7.79 -8.55
C LEU A 47 -25.06 8.53 -9.78
N ARG A 48 -24.41 9.63 -10.13
CA ARG A 48 -24.69 10.44 -11.30
C ARG A 48 -23.57 10.27 -12.32
N LEU A 49 -23.95 10.00 -13.57
CA LEU A 49 -23.01 9.94 -14.69
C LEU A 49 -22.63 11.37 -15.11
N GLY A 50 -21.34 11.60 -15.28
CA GLY A 50 -20.77 12.83 -15.84
C GLY A 50 -20.39 12.67 -17.31
N ARG A 51 -19.37 13.40 -17.74
CA ARG A 51 -18.88 13.34 -19.11
C ARG A 51 -18.14 12.05 -19.39
N SER A 52 -18.25 11.59 -20.64
CA SER A 52 -17.44 10.50 -21.17
C SER A 52 -16.43 11.03 -22.18
N TYR A 53 -15.23 10.47 -22.18
CA TYR A 53 -14.16 10.88 -23.08
C TYR A 53 -13.17 9.73 -23.30
N TYR A 54 -12.33 9.86 -24.32
CA TYR A 54 -11.19 8.97 -24.49
C TYR A 54 -9.96 9.57 -23.82
N ASN A 55 -9.30 8.80 -22.97
CA ASN A 55 -8.05 9.22 -22.33
C ASN A 55 -6.86 9.13 -23.31
N SER A 56 -5.67 9.56 -22.87
CA SER A 56 -4.43 9.51 -23.66
C SER A 56 -4.06 8.12 -24.15
N MET A 57 -4.48 7.09 -23.43
CA MET A 57 -4.27 5.69 -23.81
C MET A 57 -5.33 5.15 -24.76
N ASN A 58 -6.21 6.03 -25.30
CA ASN A 58 -7.31 5.68 -26.17
C ASN A 58 -8.33 4.73 -25.52
N GLN A 59 -8.48 4.82 -24.19
CA GLN A 59 -9.47 4.07 -23.42
C GLN A 59 -10.67 4.96 -23.14
N LEU A 60 -11.87 4.40 -23.26
CA LEU A 60 -13.10 5.12 -22.95
C LEU A 60 -13.24 5.28 -21.44
N ALA A 61 -13.31 6.51 -20.97
CA ALA A 61 -13.49 6.89 -19.58
C ALA A 61 -14.84 7.56 -19.36
N ILE A 62 -15.43 7.32 -18.21
CA ILE A 62 -16.63 8.01 -17.73
C ILE A 62 -16.39 8.58 -16.33
N GLU A 63 -16.81 9.82 -16.14
CA GLU A 63 -16.88 10.43 -14.82
C GLU A 63 -18.16 10.00 -14.11
N VAL A 64 -18.06 9.67 -12.84
CA VAL A 64 -19.20 9.37 -11.96
C VAL A 64 -19.08 10.18 -10.68
N PHE A 65 -20.21 10.60 -10.13
CA PHE A 65 -20.29 11.41 -8.93
C PHE A 65 -21.26 10.78 -7.94
N ARG A 66 -20.92 10.84 -6.65
CA ARG A 66 -21.85 10.59 -5.55
C ARG A 66 -22.31 11.92 -4.96
N ASP A 67 -23.33 11.90 -4.10
CA ASP A 67 -23.81 13.12 -3.44
C ASP A 67 -22.75 13.66 -2.46
N GLU A 68 -22.56 14.98 -2.44
CA GLU A 68 -21.52 15.68 -1.67
C GLU A 68 -21.69 15.60 -0.14
N ASP A 69 -22.89 15.25 0.35
CA ASP A 69 -23.23 15.16 1.78
C ASP A 69 -22.87 13.81 2.43
N THR A 70 -22.16 12.94 1.73
CA THR A 70 -21.78 11.65 2.30
C THR A 70 -20.44 11.74 3.02
N ASP A 71 -20.48 11.92 4.34
CA ASP A 71 -19.33 11.85 5.26
C ASP A 71 -18.80 10.41 5.43
N ILE A 72 -18.87 9.61 4.35
CA ILE A 72 -18.49 8.21 4.33
C ILE A 72 -17.19 8.06 3.57
N ASP A 73 -16.13 7.62 4.26
CA ASP A 73 -14.89 7.18 3.63
C ASP A 73 -15.18 6.05 2.64
N HIS A 74 -14.53 6.08 1.50
CA HIS A 74 -14.63 5.02 0.49
C HIS A 74 -13.31 4.26 0.34
N ASN A 75 -13.41 3.02 -0.16
CA ASN A 75 -12.28 2.12 -0.38
C ASN A 75 -11.89 2.01 -1.86
N PHE A 76 -12.43 2.89 -2.72
CA PHE A 76 -12.07 2.90 -4.13
C PHE A 76 -10.68 3.49 -4.32
N GLU A 77 -9.86 2.78 -5.09
CA GLU A 77 -8.48 3.15 -5.42
C GLU A 77 -8.22 2.92 -6.90
N PHE A 78 -7.19 3.57 -7.44
CA PHE A 78 -6.72 3.33 -8.79
C PHE A 78 -6.43 1.85 -9.05
N GLY A 79 -6.83 1.39 -10.25
CA GLY A 79 -6.62 0.03 -10.69
C GLY A 79 -7.62 -0.99 -10.12
N ARG A 80 -8.46 -0.58 -9.17
CA ARG A 80 -9.49 -1.49 -8.62
C ARG A 80 -10.56 -1.82 -9.64
N PRO A 81 -10.89 -3.10 -9.81
CA PRO A 81 -12.02 -3.50 -10.64
C PRO A 81 -13.33 -3.14 -9.93
N VAL A 82 -14.29 -2.67 -10.73
CA VAL A 82 -15.63 -2.30 -10.28
C VAL A 82 -16.69 -2.89 -11.20
N VAL A 83 -17.89 -3.06 -10.67
CA VAL A 83 -19.07 -3.48 -11.41
C VAL A 83 -20.19 -2.48 -11.20
N PHE A 84 -20.86 -2.10 -12.29
CA PHE A 84 -22.05 -1.25 -12.20
C PHE A 84 -23.29 -2.09 -11.90
N PHE A 85 -24.26 -1.47 -11.24
CA PHE A 85 -25.57 -2.04 -11.00
C PHE A 85 -26.66 -0.99 -11.14
N GLY A 86 -27.84 -1.42 -11.49
CA GLY A 86 -29.02 -0.59 -11.61
C GLY A 86 -30.13 -1.05 -10.68
N MET A 87 -30.97 -0.10 -10.24
CA MET A 87 -32.21 -0.34 -9.50
C MET A 87 -33.37 0.22 -10.30
N GLY A 88 -34.31 -0.65 -10.70
CA GLY A 88 -35.48 -0.23 -11.48
C GLY A 88 -36.48 0.60 -10.68
N ASN A 89 -37.30 1.38 -11.37
CA ASN A 89 -38.34 2.27 -10.77
C ASN A 89 -39.64 1.53 -10.37
N ALA A 90 -39.74 0.21 -10.57
CA ALA A 90 -40.97 -0.53 -10.27
C ALA A 90 -41.07 -0.94 -8.80
N GLN A 91 -42.30 -1.19 -8.32
CA GLN A 91 -42.67 -1.55 -6.93
C GLN A 91 -41.95 -2.78 -6.33
N ARG A 92 -41.11 -3.46 -7.12
CA ARG A 92 -40.09 -4.42 -6.67
C ARG A 92 -38.75 -3.93 -7.19
N SER A 93 -38.00 -3.25 -6.34
CA SER A 93 -36.63 -2.78 -6.59
C SER A 93 -35.67 -3.98 -6.69
N THR A 94 -35.68 -4.65 -7.84
CA THR A 94 -34.70 -5.71 -8.13
C THR A 94 -33.40 -5.09 -8.56
N LEU A 95 -32.37 -5.37 -7.78
CA LEU A 95 -30.99 -5.04 -8.12
C LEU A 95 -30.53 -5.89 -9.30
N HIS A 96 -30.00 -5.29 -10.35
CA HIS A 96 -29.35 -6.02 -11.43
C HIS A 96 -27.92 -5.51 -11.68
N TYR A 97 -27.00 -6.43 -11.88
CA TYR A 97 -25.62 -6.12 -12.19
C TYR A 97 -25.39 -6.14 -13.70
N PHE A 98 -24.63 -5.17 -14.18
CA PHE A 98 -24.17 -5.20 -15.57
C PHE A 98 -23.13 -6.32 -15.75
N SER A 99 -23.16 -6.97 -16.91
CA SER A 99 -22.33 -8.14 -17.22
C SER A 99 -20.88 -7.81 -17.59
N PHE A 100 -20.38 -6.63 -17.22
CA PHE A 100 -19.01 -6.21 -17.51
C PHE A 100 -18.33 -5.66 -16.25
N THR A 101 -17.02 -5.82 -16.20
CA THR A 101 -16.17 -5.22 -15.18
C THR A 101 -15.47 -4.00 -15.77
N ALA A 102 -15.40 -2.92 -15.02
CA ALA A 102 -14.69 -1.70 -15.35
C ALA A 102 -13.57 -1.47 -14.34
N THR A 103 -12.71 -0.48 -14.57
CA THR A 103 -11.56 -0.23 -13.71
C THR A 103 -11.52 1.22 -13.27
N VAL A 104 -11.28 1.47 -11.99
CA VAL A 104 -11.09 2.82 -11.47
C VAL A 104 -9.78 3.39 -12.01
N SER A 105 -9.88 4.52 -12.69
CA SER A 105 -8.72 5.26 -13.20
C SER A 105 -8.31 6.43 -12.32
N TYR A 106 -9.25 6.98 -11.57
CA TYR A 106 -9.02 8.12 -10.71
C TYR A 106 -10.16 8.24 -9.70
N VAL A 107 -9.86 8.69 -8.50
CA VAL A 107 -10.86 9.02 -7.49
C VAL A 107 -10.37 10.19 -6.65
N ASP A 108 -11.24 11.17 -6.43
CA ASP A 108 -10.97 12.36 -5.62
C ASP A 108 -12.29 12.83 -4.98
N GLY A 109 -12.37 12.67 -3.65
CA GLY A 109 -13.58 12.99 -2.90
C GLY A 109 -14.82 12.27 -3.43
N ASP A 110 -15.76 13.05 -3.97
CA ASP A 110 -17.05 12.54 -4.49
C ASP A 110 -17.06 12.31 -6.02
N ARG A 111 -15.91 12.44 -6.67
CA ARG A 111 -15.72 12.21 -8.11
C ARG A 111 -14.83 11.01 -8.35
N MET A 112 -15.25 10.14 -9.27
CA MET A 112 -14.46 9.00 -9.73
C MET A 112 -14.48 8.95 -11.26
N VAL A 113 -13.35 8.53 -11.86
CA VAL A 113 -13.21 8.25 -13.29
C VAL A 113 -13.04 6.75 -13.46
N ILE A 114 -13.87 6.15 -14.31
CA ILE A 114 -13.89 4.71 -14.54
C ILE A 114 -13.63 4.44 -16.02
N ILE A 115 -12.72 3.51 -16.30
CA ILE A 115 -12.43 3.03 -17.65
C ILE A 115 -13.43 1.94 -18.00
N LEU A 116 -14.16 2.14 -19.09
CA LEU A 116 -15.11 1.17 -19.63
C LEU A 116 -14.45 0.28 -20.70
N PRO A 117 -14.89 -0.97 -20.84
CA PRO A 117 -14.35 -1.87 -21.86
C PRO A 117 -14.56 -1.39 -23.29
N ASP A 118 -15.72 -0.84 -23.59
CA ASP A 118 -16.10 -0.37 -24.90
C ASP A 118 -17.25 0.65 -24.87
N SER A 119 -17.56 1.24 -26.03
CA SER A 119 -18.62 2.24 -26.15
C SER A 119 -20.05 1.66 -26.03
N GLY A 120 -20.24 0.38 -26.29
CA GLY A 120 -21.54 -0.29 -26.09
C GLY A 120 -21.93 -0.28 -24.61
N ARG A 121 -20.94 -0.46 -23.72
CA ARG A 121 -21.16 -0.44 -22.26
C ARG A 121 -21.54 0.95 -21.74
N LEU A 122 -21.04 2.00 -22.37
CA LEU A 122 -21.46 3.35 -22.07
C LEU A 122 -22.96 3.57 -22.42
N LEU A 123 -23.38 3.06 -23.58
CA LEU A 123 -24.78 3.13 -23.99
C LEU A 123 -25.68 2.33 -23.04
N ASP A 124 -25.23 1.15 -22.60
CA ASP A 124 -25.96 0.35 -21.60
C ASP A 124 -26.21 1.14 -20.31
N LEU A 125 -25.18 1.84 -19.79
CA LEU A 125 -25.29 2.67 -18.61
C LEU A 125 -26.21 3.89 -18.81
N GLN A 126 -26.13 4.53 -19.98
CA GLN A 126 -26.95 5.72 -20.29
C GLN A 126 -28.44 5.39 -20.53
N ARG A 127 -28.73 4.16 -20.94
CA ARG A 127 -30.11 3.66 -21.16
C ARG A 127 -30.77 3.12 -19.91
N GLN A 128 -30.03 3.03 -18.81
CA GLN A 128 -30.57 2.52 -17.54
C GLN A 128 -31.68 3.43 -17.04
N GLU A 129 -32.88 2.87 -16.87
CA GLU A 129 -34.00 3.52 -16.20
C GLU A 129 -33.89 3.28 -14.68
N GLY A 130 -33.87 4.36 -13.89
CA GLY A 130 -33.74 4.30 -12.44
C GLY A 130 -32.35 4.65 -11.92
N ALA A 131 -32.11 4.37 -10.64
CA ALA A 131 -30.87 4.73 -9.98
C ALA A 131 -29.73 3.79 -10.38
N LEU A 132 -28.57 4.37 -10.67
CA LEU A 132 -27.34 3.65 -10.92
C LEU A 132 -26.47 3.60 -9.67
N GLY A 133 -25.67 2.56 -9.55
CA GLY A 133 -24.63 2.43 -8.56
C GLY A 133 -23.39 1.75 -9.13
N VAL A 134 -22.30 1.85 -8.41
CA VAL A 134 -21.04 1.15 -8.68
C VAL A 134 -20.52 0.55 -7.39
N GLN A 135 -20.03 -0.67 -7.46
CA GLN A 135 -19.40 -1.33 -6.32
C GLN A 135 -18.05 -1.92 -6.69
N MET A 136 -17.20 -2.11 -5.70
CA MET A 136 -15.94 -2.81 -5.85
C MET A 136 -16.21 -4.24 -6.33
N SER A 137 -15.39 -4.70 -7.27
CA SER A 137 -15.39 -6.07 -7.76
C SER A 137 -14.20 -6.85 -7.20
N PHE A 138 -14.27 -8.17 -7.29
CA PHE A 138 -13.16 -9.03 -6.91
C PHE A 138 -11.97 -8.83 -7.86
N ASP A 139 -10.77 -8.65 -7.29
CA ASP A 139 -9.55 -8.43 -8.07
C ASP A 139 -8.93 -9.77 -8.52
N GLU A 140 -9.47 -10.34 -9.58
CA GLU A 140 -8.90 -11.55 -10.18
C GLU A 140 -7.55 -11.30 -10.89
N THR A 141 -7.27 -10.05 -11.28
CA THR A 141 -6.07 -9.73 -12.06
C THR A 141 -4.81 -9.91 -11.25
N SER A 142 -4.80 -9.43 -10.01
CA SER A 142 -3.65 -9.62 -9.11
C SER A 142 -3.37 -11.10 -8.85
N TYR A 143 -4.40 -11.90 -8.61
CA TYR A 143 -4.25 -13.34 -8.44
C TYR A 143 -3.73 -14.04 -9.70
N ARG A 144 -4.25 -13.67 -10.86
CA ARG A 144 -3.78 -14.22 -12.15
C ARG A 144 -2.30 -13.92 -12.36
N CYS A 145 -1.86 -12.69 -12.10
CA CYS A 145 -0.45 -12.31 -12.19
C CYS A 145 0.44 -13.12 -11.23
N MET A 146 -0.02 -13.34 -10.00
CA MET A 146 0.71 -14.14 -9.01
C MET A 146 0.78 -15.63 -9.41
N PHE A 147 -0.32 -16.23 -9.89
CA PHE A 147 -0.31 -17.61 -10.40
C PHE A 147 0.63 -17.77 -11.59
N ASP A 148 0.54 -16.86 -12.55
CA ASP A 148 1.44 -16.85 -13.72
C ASP A 148 2.91 -16.73 -13.31
N ALA A 149 3.21 -15.90 -12.30
CA ALA A 149 4.57 -15.74 -11.78
C ALA A 149 5.08 -17.03 -11.13
N LEU A 150 4.26 -17.69 -10.31
CA LEU A 150 4.60 -18.97 -9.68
C LEU A 150 4.77 -20.07 -10.74
N ASP A 151 3.89 -20.16 -11.71
CA ASP A 151 4.00 -21.16 -12.78
C ASP A 151 5.28 -20.95 -13.64
N ARG A 152 5.67 -19.70 -13.86
CA ARG A 152 6.92 -19.36 -14.56
C ARG A 152 8.16 -19.71 -13.75
N VAL A 153 8.18 -19.38 -12.46
CA VAL A 153 9.34 -19.66 -11.61
C VAL A 153 9.52 -21.16 -11.39
N LEU A 154 8.44 -21.93 -11.30
CA LEU A 154 8.48 -23.38 -11.23
C LEU A 154 9.13 -24.03 -12.47
N ARG A 155 8.89 -23.47 -13.66
CA ARG A 155 9.45 -23.93 -14.95
C ARG A 155 10.68 -23.17 -15.38
N ALA A 156 11.18 -22.26 -14.54
CA ALA A 156 12.26 -21.36 -14.89
C ALA A 156 13.56 -22.10 -15.27
N LYS A 157 14.32 -21.47 -16.16
CA LYS A 157 15.67 -21.85 -16.56
C LYS A 157 16.60 -20.64 -16.41
N GLY A 158 17.90 -20.86 -16.41
CA GLY A 158 18.90 -19.80 -16.36
C GLY A 158 18.86 -18.99 -15.06
N ARG A 159 18.96 -17.67 -15.16
CA ARG A 159 19.12 -16.78 -13.98
C ARG A 159 17.94 -16.85 -13.01
N LEU A 160 16.72 -16.90 -13.51
CA LEU A 160 15.52 -16.99 -12.66
C LEU A 160 15.48 -18.30 -11.87
N ALA A 161 15.86 -19.42 -12.49
CA ALA A 161 15.99 -20.71 -11.80
C ALA A 161 17.09 -20.67 -10.73
N TYR A 162 18.22 -20.05 -11.04
CA TYR A 162 19.31 -19.87 -10.08
C TYR A 162 18.85 -19.08 -8.85
N LEU A 163 18.18 -17.94 -9.03
CA LEU A 163 17.65 -17.13 -7.93
C LEU A 163 16.62 -17.91 -7.11
N ARG A 164 15.72 -18.65 -7.78
CA ARG A 164 14.76 -19.54 -7.12
C ARG A 164 15.46 -20.51 -6.18
N ASP A 165 16.43 -21.25 -6.71
CA ASP A 165 17.11 -22.30 -5.97
C ASP A 165 17.99 -21.72 -4.85
N LEU A 166 18.61 -20.57 -5.09
CA LEU A 166 19.36 -19.82 -4.09
C LEU A 166 18.47 -19.44 -2.89
N PHE A 167 17.31 -18.82 -3.14
CA PHE A 167 16.42 -18.34 -2.08
C PHE A 167 15.84 -19.44 -1.19
N TYR A 168 15.82 -20.68 -1.68
CA TYR A 168 15.34 -21.86 -0.95
C TYR A 168 16.47 -22.77 -0.45
N SER A 169 17.72 -22.38 -0.61
CA SER A 169 18.90 -23.11 -0.15
C SER A 169 19.64 -22.32 0.93
N ARG A 170 20.70 -22.93 1.45
CA ARG A 170 21.70 -22.26 2.30
C ARG A 170 23.00 -21.96 1.54
N GLN A 171 22.97 -21.99 0.22
CA GLN A 171 24.10 -21.62 -0.61
C GLN A 171 24.38 -20.12 -0.38
N ARG A 172 25.61 -19.76 -0.14
CA ARG A 172 26.00 -18.37 0.06
C ARG A 172 25.72 -17.53 -1.18
N VAL A 173 25.22 -16.33 -0.97
CA VAL A 173 25.04 -15.33 -2.03
C VAL A 173 26.39 -14.89 -2.58
N GLN A 174 26.44 -14.62 -3.87
CA GLN A 174 27.64 -14.09 -4.52
C GLN A 174 27.71 -12.57 -4.35
N THR A 175 28.94 -12.10 -4.14
CA THR A 175 29.24 -10.67 -3.99
C THR A 175 30.41 -10.25 -4.85
N LEU A 176 30.47 -8.97 -5.16
CA LEU A 176 31.64 -8.31 -5.74
C LEU A 176 32.56 -7.83 -4.62
N THR A 177 33.85 -7.73 -4.93
CA THR A 177 34.85 -7.18 -4.00
C THR A 177 35.28 -5.81 -4.51
N PHE A 178 35.11 -4.77 -3.71
CA PHE A 178 35.64 -3.43 -3.93
C PHE A 178 35.75 -2.70 -2.59
N GLU A 179 36.52 -1.60 -2.59
CA GLU A 179 36.65 -0.75 -1.40
C GLU A 179 35.36 -0.06 -1.05
N ASP A 180 35.13 0.15 0.25
CA ASP A 180 33.92 0.84 0.74
C ASP A 180 33.86 2.28 0.24
N MET A 181 32.73 2.62 -0.36
CA MET A 181 32.42 3.98 -0.71
C MET A 181 31.96 4.75 0.53
N ARG A 182 32.35 6.00 0.63
CA ARG A 182 31.99 6.91 1.74
C ARG A 182 30.88 7.87 1.35
N PHE A 183 29.91 7.99 2.24
CA PHE A 183 28.74 8.86 2.10
C PHE A 183 28.63 9.75 3.34
N PRO A 184 29.25 10.94 3.38
CA PRO A 184 29.33 11.76 4.59
C PRO A 184 27.98 12.18 5.19
N TYR A 185 26.92 12.14 4.40
CA TYR A 185 25.53 12.46 4.80
C TYR A 185 24.73 11.25 5.27
N LEU A 186 25.28 10.04 5.19
CA LEU A 186 24.67 8.83 5.74
C LEU A 186 25.34 8.44 7.05
N ASN A 187 24.56 7.81 7.95
CA ASN A 187 25.17 7.20 9.12
C ASN A 187 25.89 5.90 8.75
N VAL A 188 26.69 5.37 9.68
CA VAL A 188 27.55 4.18 9.46
C VAL A 188 26.75 2.98 8.96
N THR A 189 25.55 2.74 9.49
CA THR A 189 24.74 1.57 9.11
C THR A 189 24.05 1.78 7.76
N GLN A 190 23.63 2.98 7.44
CA GLN A 190 23.12 3.35 6.11
C GLN A 190 24.21 3.25 5.04
N GLU A 191 25.40 3.80 5.31
CA GLU A 191 26.56 3.69 4.42
C GLU A 191 26.92 2.22 4.15
N ARG A 192 26.96 1.40 5.20
CA ARG A 192 27.18 -0.04 5.07
C ARG A 192 26.11 -0.69 4.20
N ALA A 193 24.83 -0.38 4.42
CA ALA A 193 23.74 -0.95 3.63
C ALA A 193 23.87 -0.61 2.14
N VAL A 194 24.23 0.62 1.78
CA VAL A 194 24.48 1.03 0.39
C VAL A 194 25.63 0.22 -0.20
N ASN A 195 26.75 0.09 0.51
CA ASN A 195 27.89 -0.69 0.04
C ASN A 195 27.54 -2.17 -0.18
N GLU A 196 26.78 -2.80 0.73
CA GLU A 196 26.34 -4.19 0.57
C GLU A 196 25.36 -4.36 -0.62
N VAL A 197 24.49 -3.40 -0.88
CA VAL A 197 23.64 -3.38 -2.08
C VAL A 197 24.49 -3.34 -3.35
N LEU A 198 25.53 -2.51 -3.37
CA LEU A 198 26.41 -2.37 -4.54
C LEU A 198 27.25 -3.65 -4.77
N ARG A 199 27.64 -4.34 -3.70
CA ARG A 199 28.39 -5.60 -3.77
C ARG A 199 27.56 -6.79 -4.19
N ALA A 200 26.26 -6.78 -3.92
CA ALA A 200 25.40 -7.93 -4.20
C ALA A 200 25.36 -8.26 -5.69
N LYS A 201 25.69 -9.51 -6.04
CA LYS A 201 25.47 -10.07 -7.37
C LYS A 201 24.09 -10.70 -7.50
N ASP A 202 23.57 -11.24 -6.41
CA ASP A 202 22.33 -12.01 -6.38
C ASP A 202 21.21 -11.26 -5.65
N VAL A 203 21.41 -11.04 -4.37
CA VAL A 203 20.42 -10.44 -3.47
C VAL A 203 21.10 -9.70 -2.33
N ALA A 204 20.48 -8.59 -1.91
CA ALA A 204 20.74 -7.92 -0.65
C ALA A 204 19.43 -7.51 0.01
N VAL A 205 19.41 -7.48 1.32
CA VAL A 205 18.26 -7.08 2.14
C VAL A 205 18.66 -5.92 3.02
N VAL A 206 17.96 -4.81 2.87
CA VAL A 206 18.05 -3.64 3.76
C VAL A 206 16.92 -3.74 4.79
N HIS A 207 17.27 -4.19 5.99
CA HIS A 207 16.32 -4.26 7.10
C HIS A 207 16.27 -2.91 7.80
N GLY A 208 15.18 -2.18 7.63
CA GLY A 208 14.99 -0.82 8.14
C GLY A 208 13.89 -0.74 9.19
N PRO A 209 14.21 -0.86 10.49
CA PRO A 209 13.27 -0.58 11.57
C PRO A 209 12.66 0.82 11.47
N PRO A 210 11.58 1.11 12.22
CA PRO A 210 10.90 2.40 12.15
C PRO A 210 11.85 3.58 12.40
N GLY A 211 11.78 4.58 11.53
CA GLY A 211 12.54 5.82 11.69
C GLY A 211 14.03 5.75 11.38
N THR A 212 14.54 4.64 10.85
CA THR A 212 15.97 4.44 10.56
C THR A 212 16.45 5.00 9.21
N GLY A 213 15.57 5.67 8.45
CA GLY A 213 15.94 6.24 7.16
C GLY A 213 16.06 5.20 6.04
N LYS A 214 15.26 4.13 6.08
CA LYS A 214 15.21 3.10 5.04
C LYS A 214 15.08 3.68 3.63
N THR A 215 14.13 4.60 3.43
CA THR A 215 13.90 5.23 2.13
C THR A 215 15.09 6.05 1.66
N THR A 216 15.70 6.84 2.55
CA THR A 216 16.91 7.62 2.25
C THR A 216 18.06 6.71 1.81
N THR A 217 18.26 5.61 2.53
CA THR A 217 19.29 4.60 2.22
C THR A 217 19.02 3.94 0.86
N LEU A 218 17.76 3.57 0.60
CA LEU A 218 17.38 2.91 -0.65
C LEU A 218 17.52 3.85 -1.85
N VAL A 219 17.13 5.11 -1.72
CA VAL A 219 17.29 6.14 -2.76
C VAL A 219 18.77 6.32 -3.12
N GLU A 220 19.63 6.36 -2.12
CA GLU A 220 21.07 6.45 -2.38
C GLU A 220 21.64 5.20 -3.05
N ALA A 221 21.21 4.00 -2.59
CA ALA A 221 21.59 2.75 -3.24
C ALA A 221 21.14 2.68 -4.71
N ILE A 222 19.94 3.18 -5.02
CA ILE A 222 19.43 3.29 -6.39
C ILE A 222 20.29 4.25 -7.20
N ARG A 223 20.57 5.44 -6.66
CA ARG A 223 21.41 6.45 -7.32
C ARG A 223 22.79 5.90 -7.68
N GLU A 224 23.43 5.26 -6.73
CA GLU A 224 24.76 4.66 -6.94
C GLU A 224 24.71 3.45 -7.91
N THR A 225 23.64 2.67 -7.90
CA THR A 225 23.43 1.60 -8.88
C THR A 225 23.31 2.18 -10.30
N LEU A 226 22.61 3.33 -10.46
CA LEU A 226 22.45 4.02 -11.74
C LEU A 226 23.77 4.62 -12.31
N MET A 227 24.82 4.73 -11.49
CA MET A 227 26.16 5.06 -12.00
C MET A 227 26.81 3.87 -12.74
N ARG A 228 26.29 2.66 -12.57
CA ARG A 228 26.80 1.41 -13.15
C ARG A 228 25.83 0.77 -14.14
N GLU A 229 24.55 1.06 -14.01
CA GLU A 229 23.48 0.51 -14.84
C GLU A 229 22.70 1.66 -15.52
N PRO A 230 22.26 1.48 -16.76
CA PRO A 230 21.52 2.53 -17.47
C PRO A 230 20.13 2.75 -16.86
N GLN A 231 19.52 1.71 -16.32
CA GLN A 231 18.15 1.71 -15.85
C GLN A 231 17.90 0.63 -14.79
N VAL A 232 17.07 0.93 -13.80
CA VAL A 232 16.63 -0.02 -12.78
C VAL A 232 15.11 -0.10 -12.70
N LEU A 233 14.60 -1.23 -12.19
CA LEU A 233 13.19 -1.42 -11.87
C LEU A 233 12.97 -1.27 -10.37
N VAL A 234 12.03 -0.41 -9.98
CA VAL A 234 11.66 -0.16 -8.58
C VAL A 234 10.19 -0.53 -8.37
N CYS A 235 9.93 -1.44 -7.47
CA CYS A 235 8.59 -1.92 -7.17
C CYS A 235 8.26 -1.81 -5.68
N ALA A 236 6.97 -1.75 -5.37
CA ALA A 236 6.44 -1.92 -4.03
C ALA A 236 5.05 -2.56 -4.09
N GLN A 237 4.55 -3.02 -2.94
CA GLN A 237 3.22 -3.64 -2.87
C GLN A 237 2.10 -2.63 -3.14
N SER A 238 2.19 -1.43 -2.57
CA SER A 238 1.15 -0.40 -2.67
C SER A 238 1.55 0.75 -3.59
N ASN A 239 0.56 1.39 -4.20
CA ASN A 239 0.77 2.62 -4.96
C ASN A 239 1.39 3.73 -4.11
N MET A 240 0.97 3.86 -2.84
CA MET A 240 1.50 4.88 -1.92
C MET A 240 3.00 4.71 -1.68
N ALA A 241 3.48 3.47 -1.51
CA ALA A 241 4.91 3.21 -1.34
C ALA A 241 5.71 3.51 -2.62
N VAL A 242 5.16 3.15 -3.79
CA VAL A 242 5.78 3.49 -5.09
C VAL A 242 5.85 5.00 -5.29
N ASP A 243 4.78 5.73 -4.98
CA ASP A 243 4.73 7.19 -5.12
C ASP A 243 5.74 7.87 -4.20
N TRP A 244 5.82 7.41 -2.95
CA TRP A 244 6.76 7.95 -1.96
C TRP A 244 8.22 7.81 -2.37
N ILE A 245 8.63 6.60 -2.80
CA ILE A 245 10.02 6.39 -3.25
C ILE A 245 10.30 7.14 -4.55
N SER A 246 9.33 7.20 -5.47
CA SER A 246 9.45 7.93 -6.73
C SER A 246 9.65 9.42 -6.50
N GLU A 247 8.90 10.02 -5.57
CA GLU A 247 9.07 11.43 -5.19
C GLU A 247 10.48 11.71 -4.67
N LYS A 248 10.99 10.85 -3.80
CA LYS A 248 12.36 10.99 -3.26
C LYS A 248 13.45 10.85 -4.34
N LEU A 249 13.24 9.98 -5.31
CA LEU A 249 14.15 9.82 -6.46
C LEU A 249 14.13 11.07 -7.37
N VAL A 250 12.93 11.60 -7.64
CA VAL A 250 12.76 12.84 -8.40
C VAL A 250 13.41 14.03 -7.70
N ASP A 251 13.29 14.14 -6.36
CA ASP A 251 13.95 15.17 -5.55
C ASP A 251 15.49 15.14 -5.67
N ARG A 252 16.04 13.97 -6.01
CA ARG A 252 17.47 13.79 -6.30
C ARG A 252 17.83 13.97 -7.77
N GLY A 253 16.90 14.46 -8.60
CA GLY A 253 17.12 14.71 -10.03
C GLY A 253 17.16 13.47 -10.91
N ILE A 254 16.65 12.33 -10.43
CA ILE A 254 16.59 11.07 -11.17
C ILE A 254 15.34 11.08 -12.05
N ASN A 255 15.50 10.74 -13.33
CA ASN A 255 14.38 10.62 -14.26
C ASN A 255 13.61 9.33 -13.99
N VAL A 256 12.44 9.46 -13.35
CA VAL A 256 11.53 8.36 -13.01
C VAL A 256 10.37 8.32 -13.99
N LEU A 257 10.08 7.14 -14.53
CA LEU A 257 8.83 6.86 -15.26
C LEU A 257 7.92 6.01 -14.36
N ARG A 258 6.85 6.61 -13.86
CA ARG A 258 5.85 5.97 -12.99
C ARG A 258 4.78 5.30 -13.83
N LEU A 259 4.69 3.97 -13.79
CA LEU A 259 3.59 3.22 -14.40
C LEU A 259 2.44 3.08 -13.41
N GLY A 260 1.25 3.47 -13.84
CA GLY A 260 0.05 3.58 -13.02
C GLY A 260 -0.13 4.98 -12.42
N ASN A 261 -1.35 5.30 -12.01
CA ASN A 261 -1.66 6.62 -11.46
C ASN A 261 -1.27 6.71 -9.99
N PRO A 262 -0.73 7.85 -9.54
CA PRO A 262 -0.43 8.08 -8.13
C PRO A 262 -1.71 8.15 -7.30
N THR A 263 -1.64 7.69 -6.05
CA THR A 263 -2.76 7.71 -5.09
C THR A 263 -3.05 9.11 -4.55
N ARG A 264 -2.06 9.99 -4.62
CA ARG A 264 -2.21 11.41 -4.23
C ARG A 264 -1.97 12.28 -5.43
N VAL A 265 -2.90 13.21 -5.66
CA VAL A 265 -2.78 14.24 -6.68
C VAL A 265 -1.78 15.29 -6.20
N ASN A 266 -0.50 14.98 -6.37
CA ASN A 266 0.54 15.98 -6.30
C ASN A 266 0.93 16.30 -7.75
N ASP A 267 0.77 17.56 -8.17
CA ASP A 267 1.07 17.99 -9.54
C ASP A 267 2.47 17.59 -9.98
N LYS A 268 3.42 17.60 -9.05
CA LYS A 268 4.78 17.14 -9.26
C LYS A 268 4.84 15.66 -9.69
N MET A 269 4.16 14.78 -8.98
CA MET A 269 4.18 13.33 -9.29
C MET A 269 3.37 12.99 -10.53
N LEU A 270 2.28 13.72 -10.79
CA LEU A 270 1.51 13.54 -12.01
C LEU A 270 2.36 13.73 -13.27
N SER A 271 3.27 14.69 -13.27
CA SER A 271 4.16 14.96 -14.42
C SER A 271 5.14 13.81 -14.72
N PHE A 272 5.40 12.92 -13.77
CA PHE A 272 6.28 11.75 -13.91
C PHE A 272 5.53 10.46 -14.26
N THR A 273 4.20 10.50 -14.33
CA THR A 273 3.40 9.35 -14.77
C THR A 273 3.56 9.10 -16.25
N TYR A 274 3.49 7.84 -16.64
CA TYR A 274 3.56 7.43 -18.04
C TYR A 274 2.51 8.14 -18.89
N GLU A 275 1.26 8.22 -18.41
CA GLU A 275 0.14 8.84 -19.13
C GLU A 275 0.41 10.33 -19.41
N ARG A 276 0.87 11.08 -18.42
CA ARG A 276 1.16 12.51 -18.58
C ARG A 276 2.36 12.78 -19.47
N ARG A 277 3.41 11.98 -19.37
CA ARG A 277 4.55 12.08 -20.26
C ARG A 277 4.20 11.69 -21.69
N PHE A 278 3.36 10.69 -21.86
CA PHE A 278 2.85 10.29 -23.16
C PHE A 278 2.04 11.41 -23.81
N GLU A 279 1.15 12.07 -23.06
CA GLU A 279 0.37 13.23 -23.50
C GLU A 279 1.26 14.45 -23.83
N ALA A 280 2.31 14.67 -23.08
CA ALA A 280 3.23 15.80 -23.26
C ALA A 280 4.24 15.60 -24.40
N HIS A 281 4.30 14.40 -25.00
CA HIS A 281 5.23 14.11 -26.08
C HIS A 281 4.90 14.91 -27.35
N PRO A 282 5.89 15.47 -28.07
CA PRO A 282 5.66 16.27 -29.29
C PRO A 282 4.83 15.56 -30.37
N ASP A 283 4.96 14.26 -30.51
CA ASP A 283 4.22 13.47 -31.49
C ASP A 283 2.78 13.10 -31.06
N TYR A 284 2.42 13.33 -29.80
CA TYR A 284 1.12 12.96 -29.28
C TYR A 284 -0.07 13.65 -29.97
N PRO A 285 -0.04 14.96 -30.31
CA PRO A 285 -1.13 15.61 -31.01
C PRO A 285 -1.43 14.95 -32.37
N GLN A 286 -0.40 14.51 -33.10
CA GLN A 286 -0.55 13.79 -34.35
C GLN A 286 -1.18 12.41 -34.12
N LEU A 287 -0.69 11.67 -33.14
CA LEU A 287 -1.25 10.38 -32.76
C LEU A 287 -2.73 10.49 -32.35
N TRP A 288 -3.06 11.52 -31.57
CA TRP A 288 -4.43 11.78 -31.14
C TRP A 288 -5.37 12.04 -32.31
N SER A 289 -4.92 12.87 -33.28
CA SER A 289 -5.69 13.15 -34.51
C SER A 289 -5.92 11.89 -35.33
N ILE A 290 -4.93 11.03 -35.48
CA ILE A 290 -5.07 9.75 -36.19
C ILE A 290 -6.04 8.83 -35.45
N ARG A 291 -5.93 8.69 -34.13
CA ARG A 291 -6.85 7.88 -33.31
C ARG A 291 -8.29 8.39 -33.43
N LYS A 292 -8.50 9.71 -33.45
CA LYS A 292 -9.80 10.34 -33.70
C LYS A 292 -10.34 9.95 -35.08
N ALA A 293 -9.53 10.09 -36.12
CA ALA A 293 -9.90 9.70 -37.49
C ALA A 293 -10.27 8.21 -37.59
N ILE A 294 -9.54 7.33 -36.90
CA ILE A 294 -9.88 5.90 -36.84
C ILE A 294 -11.25 5.67 -36.18
N ARG A 295 -11.57 6.37 -35.08
CA ARG A 295 -12.88 6.27 -34.42
C ARG A 295 -14.01 6.76 -35.31
N GLU A 296 -13.84 7.91 -35.95
CA GLU A 296 -14.81 8.47 -36.90
C GLU A 296 -15.01 7.55 -38.10
N LEU A 297 -13.94 6.99 -38.66
CA LEU A 297 -14.03 6.04 -39.76
C LEU A 297 -14.80 4.77 -39.35
N ARG A 298 -14.57 4.27 -38.14
CA ARG A 298 -15.29 3.08 -37.62
C ARG A 298 -16.78 3.36 -37.36
N SER A 299 -17.17 4.57 -36.94
CA SER A 299 -18.59 4.92 -36.76
C SER A 299 -19.38 4.99 -38.04
N HIS A 300 -18.71 5.22 -39.19
CA HIS A 300 -19.32 5.28 -40.54
C HIS A 300 -19.05 4.03 -41.36
N ARG A 301 -18.88 2.88 -40.73
CA ARG A 301 -18.55 1.62 -41.40
C ARG A 301 -19.54 1.26 -42.51
N ARG A 302 -19.05 1.14 -43.76
CA ARG A 302 -19.77 0.58 -44.91
C ARG A 302 -19.26 -0.83 -45.20
N ARG A 303 -20.14 -1.82 -45.33
CA ARG A 303 -19.76 -3.19 -45.70
C ARG A 303 -19.26 -3.23 -47.16
N GLY A 304 -18.09 -3.86 -47.40
CA GLY A 304 -17.57 -4.17 -48.74
C GLY A 304 -16.76 -3.05 -49.41
N ASP A 305 -16.36 -1.98 -48.70
CA ASP A 305 -15.56 -0.91 -49.27
C ASP A 305 -14.05 -1.17 -49.07
N GLU A 306 -13.35 -1.60 -50.14
CA GLU A 306 -11.90 -1.84 -50.10
C GLU A 306 -11.10 -0.58 -49.75
N LYS A 307 -11.51 0.60 -50.23
CA LYS A 307 -10.86 1.88 -49.90
C LYS A 307 -10.97 2.20 -48.40
N TYR A 308 -12.09 1.84 -47.77
CA TYR A 308 -12.27 1.93 -46.31
C TYR A 308 -11.23 1.08 -45.57
N HIS A 309 -11.06 -0.17 -45.98
CA HIS A 309 -10.09 -1.08 -45.32
C HIS A 309 -8.65 -0.62 -45.49
N GLN A 310 -8.26 -0.22 -46.74
CA GLN A 310 -6.92 0.32 -46.98
C GLN A 310 -6.62 1.58 -46.14
N LYS A 311 -7.57 2.53 -46.09
CA LYS A 311 -7.43 3.75 -45.29
C LYS A 311 -7.34 3.44 -43.79
N LEU A 312 -8.17 2.52 -43.29
CA LEU A 312 -8.15 2.10 -41.90
C LEU A 312 -6.80 1.46 -41.52
N GLU A 313 -6.29 0.55 -42.35
CA GLU A 313 -4.99 -0.11 -42.09
C GLU A 313 -3.82 0.87 -42.17
N SER A 314 -3.82 1.82 -43.12
CA SER A 314 -2.81 2.89 -43.18
C SER A 314 -2.81 3.76 -41.94
N LEU A 315 -3.99 4.16 -41.45
CA LEU A 315 -4.11 4.95 -40.21
C LEU A 315 -3.65 4.16 -38.97
N LYS A 316 -3.99 2.88 -38.88
CA LYS A 316 -3.55 2.00 -37.79
C LYS A 316 -2.03 1.85 -37.79
N SER A 317 -1.41 1.58 -38.96
CA SER A 317 0.05 1.44 -39.07
C SER A 317 0.75 2.70 -38.61
N ARG A 318 0.29 3.88 -39.05
CA ARG A 318 0.86 5.15 -38.64
C ARG A 318 0.67 5.45 -37.15
N ALA A 319 -0.47 5.11 -36.58
CA ALA A 319 -0.70 5.22 -35.13
C ALA A 319 0.28 4.33 -34.36
N THR A 320 0.46 3.09 -34.81
CA THR A 320 1.40 2.14 -34.19
C THR A 320 2.85 2.63 -34.25
N GLU A 321 3.30 3.18 -35.40
CA GLU A 321 4.64 3.78 -35.53
C GLU A 321 4.87 4.91 -34.53
N LEU A 322 3.88 5.81 -34.39
CA LEU A 322 3.98 6.91 -33.42
C LEU A 322 3.98 6.42 -31.98
N GLU A 323 3.14 5.44 -31.65
CA GLU A 323 3.11 4.81 -30.32
C GLU A 323 4.46 4.17 -29.98
N ILE A 324 5.05 3.42 -30.91
CA ILE A 324 6.36 2.79 -30.73
C ILE A 324 7.44 3.85 -30.51
N ARG A 325 7.42 4.95 -31.28
CA ARG A 325 8.38 6.03 -31.13
C ARG A 325 8.24 6.71 -29.76
N ILE A 326 7.05 7.15 -29.40
CA ILE A 326 6.79 7.79 -28.10
C ILE A 326 7.25 6.88 -26.96
N ASN A 327 6.85 5.59 -26.99
CA ASN A 327 7.25 4.63 -25.98
C ASN A 327 8.78 4.43 -25.95
N GLY A 328 9.40 4.30 -27.12
CA GLY A 328 10.85 4.15 -27.22
C GLY A 328 11.61 5.30 -26.59
N GLU A 329 11.18 6.53 -26.81
CA GLU A 329 11.79 7.74 -26.21
C GLU A 329 11.53 7.80 -24.71
N LEU A 330 10.28 7.64 -24.24
CA LEU A 330 9.93 7.68 -22.81
C LEU A 330 10.69 6.65 -21.98
N PHE A 331 10.72 5.41 -22.45
CA PHE A 331 11.43 4.34 -21.76
C PHE A 331 12.94 4.42 -21.90
N GLY A 332 13.45 4.97 -23.01
CA GLY A 332 14.88 5.19 -23.23
C GLY A 332 15.47 6.31 -22.37
N GLU A 333 14.70 7.35 -22.08
CA GLU A 333 15.12 8.47 -21.23
C GLU A 333 15.01 8.16 -19.73
N ALA A 334 14.09 7.27 -19.34
CA ALA A 334 13.87 6.93 -17.95
C ALA A 334 15.07 6.17 -17.35
N ARG A 335 15.53 6.62 -16.19
CA ARG A 335 16.58 5.94 -15.42
C ARG A 335 15.98 4.93 -14.42
N VAL A 336 14.78 5.22 -13.94
CA VAL A 336 14.01 4.36 -13.05
C VAL A 336 12.63 4.14 -13.64
N ILE A 337 12.23 2.87 -13.75
CA ILE A 337 10.85 2.48 -13.99
C ILE A 337 10.25 2.10 -12.63
N ALA A 338 9.21 2.80 -12.22
CA ALA A 338 8.56 2.59 -10.92
C ALA A 338 7.12 2.12 -11.08
N CYS A 339 6.76 1.03 -10.43
CA CYS A 339 5.41 0.46 -10.48
C CYS A 339 5.11 -0.40 -9.25
N THR A 340 3.85 -0.79 -9.06
CA THR A 340 3.52 -1.84 -8.08
C THR A 340 4.06 -3.20 -8.55
N LEU A 341 4.17 -4.17 -7.63
CA LEU A 341 4.59 -5.53 -7.99
C LEU A 341 3.68 -6.11 -9.09
N VAL A 342 2.36 -6.01 -8.94
CA VAL A 342 1.39 -6.44 -9.97
C VAL A 342 1.51 -5.58 -11.23
N GLY A 343 1.74 -4.27 -11.08
CA GLY A 343 1.94 -3.34 -12.19
C GLY A 343 3.14 -3.70 -13.08
N SER A 344 4.13 -4.41 -12.55
CA SER A 344 5.27 -4.91 -13.33
C SER A 344 4.91 -5.99 -14.37
N ALA A 345 3.69 -6.56 -14.29
CA ALA A 345 3.16 -7.45 -15.31
C ALA A 345 2.63 -6.71 -16.56
N HIS A 346 2.58 -5.38 -16.53
CA HIS A 346 2.02 -4.59 -17.62
C HIS A 346 2.75 -4.84 -18.94
N ARG A 347 1.99 -4.90 -20.03
CA ARG A 347 2.50 -5.17 -21.38
C ARG A 347 3.58 -4.20 -21.87
N LEU A 348 3.58 -2.96 -21.39
CA LEU A 348 4.62 -1.96 -21.72
C LEU A 348 6.03 -2.40 -21.29
N LEU A 349 6.13 -3.30 -20.31
CA LEU A 349 7.41 -3.87 -19.86
C LEU A 349 7.75 -5.19 -20.57
N GLU A 350 6.91 -5.63 -21.51
CA GLU A 350 7.17 -6.88 -22.22
C GLU A 350 8.47 -6.79 -23.04
N GLY A 351 9.32 -7.82 -22.92
CA GLY A 351 10.65 -7.83 -23.53
C GLY A 351 11.73 -7.02 -22.81
N MET A 352 11.38 -6.13 -21.88
CA MET A 352 12.38 -5.36 -21.12
C MET A 352 13.10 -6.23 -20.08
N LYS A 353 14.39 -5.97 -19.91
CA LYS A 353 15.27 -6.58 -18.90
C LYS A 353 16.01 -5.49 -18.16
N PHE A 354 16.22 -5.70 -16.85
CA PHE A 354 16.93 -4.79 -15.98
C PHE A 354 18.05 -5.54 -15.25
N GLY A 355 19.15 -4.88 -14.94
CA GLY A 355 20.18 -5.47 -14.11
C GLY A 355 19.69 -5.71 -12.69
N THR A 356 19.06 -4.69 -12.11
CA THR A 356 18.63 -4.67 -10.71
C THR A 356 17.15 -4.36 -10.55
N LEU A 357 16.51 -5.13 -9.65
CA LEU A 357 15.18 -4.86 -9.10
C LEU A 357 15.33 -4.41 -7.65
N PHE A 358 14.69 -3.30 -7.32
CA PHE A 358 14.49 -2.86 -5.94
C PHE A 358 13.02 -3.07 -5.55
N ILE A 359 12.78 -3.76 -4.43
CA ILE A 359 11.43 -3.91 -3.86
C ILE A 359 11.42 -3.21 -2.51
N ASP A 360 10.69 -2.10 -2.42
CA ASP A 360 10.43 -1.42 -1.15
C ASP A 360 9.20 -2.02 -0.45
N GLU A 361 9.17 -1.94 0.87
CA GLU A 361 8.15 -2.56 1.72
C GLU A 361 7.95 -4.07 1.43
N ALA A 362 9.06 -4.77 1.20
CA ALA A 362 9.05 -6.18 0.80
C ALA A 362 8.41 -7.12 1.84
N ALA A 363 8.42 -6.73 3.11
CA ALA A 363 7.78 -7.50 4.18
C ALA A 363 6.24 -7.46 4.15
N GLN A 364 5.64 -6.61 3.33
CA GLN A 364 4.18 -6.49 3.19
C GLN A 364 3.63 -7.22 1.97
N ALA A 365 4.49 -7.79 1.15
CA ALA A 365 4.14 -8.48 -0.08
C ALA A 365 4.11 -9.99 0.12
N LEU A 366 3.08 -10.66 -0.42
CA LEU A 366 3.11 -12.10 -0.60
C LEU A 366 4.32 -12.49 -1.46
N GLU A 367 4.96 -13.61 -1.16
CA GLU A 367 6.09 -14.10 -1.95
C GLU A 367 5.74 -14.22 -3.44
N ALA A 368 4.55 -14.71 -3.76
CA ALA A 368 4.06 -14.82 -5.13
C ALA A 368 4.09 -13.49 -5.90
N ALA A 369 3.76 -12.38 -5.24
CA ALA A 369 3.79 -11.05 -5.85
C ALA A 369 5.22 -10.61 -6.18
N CYS A 370 6.20 -10.94 -5.32
CA CYS A 370 7.61 -10.61 -5.55
C CYS A 370 8.17 -11.32 -6.80
N TRP A 371 7.68 -12.50 -7.13
CA TRP A 371 8.10 -13.23 -8.33
C TRP A 371 7.64 -12.60 -9.65
N ILE A 372 6.63 -11.71 -9.64
CA ILE A 372 6.13 -11.07 -10.86
C ILE A 372 7.24 -10.26 -11.57
N PRO A 373 7.93 -9.29 -10.93
CA PRO A 373 9.01 -8.54 -11.57
C PRO A 373 10.30 -9.33 -11.74
N MET A 374 10.56 -10.37 -10.93
CA MET A 374 11.86 -11.07 -10.90
C MET A 374 12.24 -11.74 -12.22
N ARG A 375 11.29 -12.09 -13.06
CA ARG A 375 11.55 -12.64 -14.40
C ARG A 375 12.35 -11.70 -15.32
N ARG A 376 12.42 -10.41 -14.95
CA ARG A 376 13.01 -9.35 -15.77
C ARG A 376 14.39 -8.90 -15.33
N VAL A 377 14.92 -9.48 -14.25
CA VAL A 377 16.07 -8.90 -13.56
C VAL A 377 17.19 -9.89 -13.32
N GLY A 378 18.40 -9.37 -13.17
CA GLY A 378 19.60 -10.16 -12.85
C GLY A 378 19.83 -10.31 -11.35
N ARG A 379 19.50 -9.31 -10.55
CA ARG A 379 19.62 -9.30 -9.09
C ARG A 379 18.46 -8.59 -8.41
N VAL A 380 18.26 -8.85 -7.12
CA VAL A 380 17.13 -8.36 -6.34
C VAL A 380 17.61 -7.70 -5.06
N ILE A 381 17.16 -6.48 -4.83
CA ILE A 381 17.37 -5.76 -3.58
C ILE A 381 16.04 -5.61 -2.87
N LEU A 382 15.92 -6.16 -1.67
CA LEU A 382 14.72 -6.04 -0.85
C LEU A 382 14.96 -5.02 0.26
N ALA A 383 14.00 -4.14 0.47
CA ALA A 383 13.99 -3.23 1.60
C ALA A 383 12.65 -3.35 2.34
N GLY A 384 12.69 -3.36 3.66
CA GLY A 384 11.49 -3.50 4.47
C GLY A 384 11.80 -3.78 5.93
N ASP A 385 10.77 -4.18 6.65
CA ASP A 385 10.88 -4.58 8.05
C ASP A 385 9.86 -5.69 8.36
N HIS A 386 10.34 -6.90 8.50
CA HIS A 386 9.51 -8.08 8.79
C HIS A 386 8.96 -8.10 10.23
N CYS A 387 9.41 -7.22 11.09
CA CYS A 387 8.85 -6.99 12.42
C CYS A 387 7.71 -5.97 12.42
N GLN A 388 7.34 -5.44 11.26
CA GLN A 388 6.16 -4.60 11.03
C GLN A 388 5.05 -5.38 10.31
N LEU A 389 4.08 -4.68 9.71
CA LEU A 389 2.89 -5.31 9.13
C LEU A 389 3.23 -6.38 8.09
N PRO A 390 2.69 -7.59 8.24
CA PRO A 390 2.77 -8.64 7.24
C PRO A 390 1.77 -8.41 6.10
N PRO A 391 1.86 -9.19 5.01
CA PRO A 391 0.81 -9.22 4.01
C PRO A 391 -0.52 -9.69 4.63
N THR A 392 -1.63 -9.16 4.14
CA THR A 392 -2.96 -9.57 4.57
C THR A 392 -3.31 -10.91 3.95
N VAL A 393 -3.67 -11.89 4.80
CA VAL A 393 -4.17 -13.21 4.41
C VAL A 393 -5.49 -13.46 5.13
N LYS A 394 -6.56 -13.69 4.39
CA LYS A 394 -7.92 -13.91 4.94
C LYS A 394 -8.19 -15.36 5.27
N SER A 395 -7.61 -16.30 4.53
CA SER A 395 -7.71 -17.72 4.79
C SER A 395 -6.89 -18.11 6.02
N ILE A 396 -7.56 -18.44 7.13
CA ILE A 396 -6.89 -18.88 8.36
C ILE A 396 -6.07 -20.17 8.10
N ALA A 397 -6.58 -21.06 7.26
CA ALA A 397 -5.87 -22.29 6.89
C ALA A 397 -4.60 -21.99 6.10
N ALA A 398 -4.66 -21.13 5.10
CA ALA A 398 -3.50 -20.72 4.31
C ALA A 398 -2.47 -19.95 5.16
N LEU A 399 -2.93 -19.07 6.07
CA LEU A 399 -2.07 -18.34 6.98
C LEU A 399 -1.30 -19.29 7.92
N LYS A 400 -2.00 -20.24 8.57
CA LYS A 400 -1.38 -21.25 9.44
C LYS A 400 -0.40 -22.15 8.69
N ALA A 401 -0.65 -22.41 7.41
CA ALA A 401 0.22 -23.22 6.56
C ALA A 401 1.41 -22.44 5.96
N GLY A 402 1.53 -21.13 6.26
CA GLY A 402 2.70 -20.31 5.92
C GLY A 402 2.57 -19.42 4.69
N LEU A 403 1.35 -19.15 4.19
CA LEU A 403 1.16 -18.20 3.07
C LEU A 403 1.62 -16.78 3.43
N GLY A 404 1.50 -16.38 4.68
CA GLY A 404 1.92 -15.07 5.17
C GLY A 404 3.43 -14.90 5.34
N ARG A 405 4.23 -15.97 5.17
CA ARG A 405 5.70 -15.88 5.21
C ARG A 405 6.21 -15.22 3.94
N THR A 406 6.82 -14.05 4.11
CA THR A 406 7.30 -13.24 2.97
C THR A 406 8.65 -13.74 2.45
N LEU A 407 9.00 -13.34 1.22
CA LEU A 407 10.33 -13.61 0.68
C LEU A 407 11.42 -12.95 1.55
N MET A 408 11.15 -11.76 2.08
CA MET A 408 12.09 -11.07 2.97
C MET A 408 12.34 -11.88 4.26
N GLU A 409 11.28 -12.36 4.93
CA GLU A 409 11.43 -13.22 6.13
C GLU A 409 12.26 -14.46 5.82
N ARG A 410 12.00 -15.11 4.68
CA ARG A 410 12.77 -16.27 4.24
C ARG A 410 14.26 -15.95 4.10
N LEU A 411 14.59 -14.85 3.41
CA LEU A 411 15.98 -14.46 3.17
C LEU A 411 16.69 -14.04 4.45
N VAL A 412 16.02 -13.37 5.37
CA VAL A 412 16.58 -13.03 6.68
C VAL A 412 17.00 -14.29 7.46
N GLU A 413 16.21 -15.36 7.36
CA GLU A 413 16.52 -16.63 8.04
C GLU A 413 17.54 -17.49 7.29
N THR A 414 17.50 -17.52 5.96
CA THR A 414 18.35 -18.41 5.16
C THR A 414 19.68 -17.79 4.74
N HIS A 415 19.72 -16.45 4.59
CA HIS A 415 20.87 -15.69 4.10
C HIS A 415 21.14 -14.45 4.98
N PRO A 416 21.41 -14.64 6.28
CA PRO A 416 21.68 -13.52 7.18
C PRO A 416 22.89 -12.68 6.73
N GLU A 417 23.82 -13.27 5.97
CA GLU A 417 24.98 -12.58 5.39
C GLU A 417 24.59 -11.53 4.34
N ALA A 418 23.42 -11.66 3.72
CA ALA A 418 22.89 -10.69 2.75
C ALA A 418 22.08 -9.55 3.41
N VAL A 419 21.89 -9.60 4.72
CA VAL A 419 21.03 -8.66 5.46
C VAL A 419 21.87 -7.60 6.15
N THR A 420 21.51 -6.34 5.94
CA THR A 420 22.05 -5.20 6.69
C THR A 420 20.95 -4.55 7.49
N LEU A 421 21.09 -4.53 8.82
CA LEU A 421 20.17 -3.85 9.74
C LEU A 421 20.58 -2.38 9.87
N LEU A 422 19.64 -1.47 9.62
CA LEU A 422 19.79 -0.06 9.97
C LEU A 422 19.54 0.10 11.48
N ARG A 423 20.51 0.67 12.21
CA ARG A 423 20.49 0.68 13.69
C ARG A 423 20.15 2.00 14.32
N ILE A 424 20.26 3.11 13.60
CA ILE A 424 20.05 4.44 14.14
C ILE A 424 18.70 4.96 13.65
N GLN A 425 17.79 5.24 14.59
CA GLN A 425 16.48 5.80 14.27
C GLN A 425 16.42 7.31 14.60
N TYR A 426 15.67 8.06 13.78
CA TYR A 426 15.57 9.54 13.81
C TYR A 426 14.14 10.03 14.06
N ARG A 427 13.24 9.16 14.52
CA ARG A 427 11.83 9.49 14.72
C ARG A 427 11.46 9.71 16.18
N MET A 428 11.75 8.72 17.00
CA MET A 428 11.14 8.56 18.32
C MET A 428 12.06 8.96 19.45
N ASN A 429 11.44 9.46 20.52
CA ASN A 429 12.06 9.45 21.84
C ASN A 429 12.58 8.04 22.18
N GLU A 430 13.72 7.97 22.86
CA GLU A 430 14.39 6.71 23.19
C GLU A 430 13.51 5.74 23.99
N ASP A 431 12.74 6.23 24.95
CA ASP A 431 11.89 5.37 25.78
C ASP A 431 10.79 4.68 24.96
N ILE A 432 10.27 5.34 23.91
CA ILE A 432 9.31 4.72 23.01
C ILE A 432 10.00 3.62 22.20
N MET A 433 11.17 3.88 21.63
CA MET A 433 11.88 2.91 20.80
C MET A 433 12.52 1.79 21.62
N ARG A 434 12.96 2.04 22.84
CA ARG A 434 13.71 1.07 23.66
C ARG A 434 12.96 -0.23 23.88
N PHE A 435 11.66 -0.16 24.15
CA PHE A 435 10.86 -1.38 24.27
C PHE A 435 10.79 -2.16 22.96
N SER A 436 10.48 -1.49 21.85
CA SER A 436 10.44 -2.12 20.52
C SER A 436 11.80 -2.65 20.09
N SER A 437 12.89 -1.92 20.35
CA SER A 437 14.25 -2.35 20.07
C SER A 437 14.58 -3.65 20.78
N ASN A 438 14.32 -3.73 22.07
CA ASN A 438 14.63 -4.92 22.87
C ASN A 438 13.78 -6.13 22.48
N TYR A 439 12.51 -5.92 22.15
CA TYR A 439 11.60 -7.03 21.89
C TYR A 439 11.70 -7.56 20.43
N PHE A 440 11.84 -6.67 19.44
CA PHE A 440 11.76 -7.02 18.01
C PHE A 440 13.10 -6.99 17.28
N TYR A 441 14.10 -6.29 17.82
CA TYR A 441 15.37 -6.03 17.10
C TYR A 441 16.60 -6.36 17.97
N ASP A 442 16.46 -7.25 18.93
CA ASP A 442 17.55 -7.73 19.81
C ASP A 442 18.34 -6.60 20.49
N GLY A 443 17.69 -5.49 20.78
CA GLY A 443 18.31 -4.30 21.39
C GLY A 443 19.28 -3.55 20.47
N GLN A 444 19.28 -3.82 19.17
CA GLN A 444 20.27 -3.28 18.23
C GLN A 444 19.88 -1.92 17.63
N VAL A 445 18.66 -1.44 17.85
CA VAL A 445 18.20 -0.14 17.34
C VAL A 445 18.35 0.92 18.42
N GLU A 446 19.07 1.98 18.09
CA GLU A 446 19.39 3.10 18.99
C GLU A 446 18.81 4.40 18.45
N SER A 447 18.50 5.33 19.34
CA SER A 447 18.01 6.65 18.98
C SER A 447 19.17 7.60 18.65
N ALA A 448 19.05 8.34 17.57
CA ALA A 448 19.98 9.41 17.25
C ALA A 448 19.97 10.49 18.37
N PRO A 449 21.11 11.14 18.65
CA PRO A 449 21.21 12.12 19.74
C PRO A 449 20.15 13.22 19.68
N GLU A 450 19.80 13.70 18.48
CA GLU A 450 18.85 14.78 18.25
C GLU A 450 17.39 14.43 18.57
N VAL A 451 17.04 13.15 18.65
CA VAL A 451 15.68 12.69 18.96
C VAL A 451 15.58 11.95 20.29
N LYS A 452 16.73 11.59 20.87
CA LYS A 452 16.82 10.74 22.06
C LYS A 452 15.94 11.21 23.21
N PHE A 453 15.93 12.50 23.48
CA PHE A 453 15.19 13.12 24.56
C PHE A 453 14.04 14.03 24.09
N ARG A 454 13.59 13.82 22.86
CA ARG A 454 12.50 14.58 22.27
C ARG A 454 11.23 14.42 23.09
N SER A 455 10.65 15.53 23.55
CA SER A 455 9.43 15.57 24.35
C SER A 455 8.61 16.83 24.07
N ILE A 456 7.32 16.79 24.36
CA ILE A 456 6.44 17.97 24.29
C ILE A 456 6.49 18.75 25.60
N LEU A 457 6.44 18.04 26.71
CA LEU A 457 6.50 18.62 28.06
C LEU A 457 7.79 18.19 28.76
N ASP A 458 8.39 19.10 29.48
CA ASP A 458 9.58 18.82 30.30
C ASP A 458 9.24 17.79 31.38
N LEU A 459 10.13 16.84 31.60
CA LEU A 459 9.99 15.78 32.60
C LEU A 459 8.76 14.89 32.43
N ASP A 460 8.14 14.89 31.22
CA ASP A 460 7.02 14.01 30.93
C ASP A 460 7.52 12.62 30.50
N LYS A 461 6.81 11.58 30.92
CA LYS A 461 7.08 10.20 30.44
C LYS A 461 6.75 10.10 28.97
N ALA A 462 7.67 9.65 28.15
CA ALA A 462 7.43 9.50 26.71
C ALA A 462 6.45 8.36 26.40
N ILE A 463 6.38 7.34 27.26
CA ILE A 463 5.45 6.23 27.15
C ILE A 463 4.74 6.00 28.48
N GLU A 464 3.43 5.86 28.44
CA GLU A 464 2.62 5.54 29.62
C GLU A 464 1.44 4.61 29.28
N TRP A 465 1.04 3.84 30.27
CA TRP A 465 -0.14 2.99 30.18
C TRP A 465 -1.16 3.43 31.22
N SER A 466 -2.32 3.89 30.75
CA SER A 466 -3.48 4.21 31.58
C SER A 466 -4.35 2.98 31.75
N PRO A 467 -4.36 2.36 32.95
CA PRO A 467 -5.11 1.12 33.17
C PRO A 467 -6.61 1.37 33.20
N LEU A 468 -7.37 0.48 32.60
CA LEU A 468 -8.82 0.50 32.59
C LEU A 468 -9.36 -0.92 32.62
N GLY A 469 -10.28 -1.20 33.55
CA GLY A 469 -10.99 -2.48 33.65
C GLY A 469 -12.48 -2.28 33.39
N CYS A 470 -12.90 -2.25 32.11
CA CYS A 470 -14.30 -2.13 31.71
C CYS A 470 -14.62 -3.13 30.60
N GLY A 471 -15.80 -3.72 30.66
CA GLY A 471 -16.23 -4.77 29.72
C GLY A 471 -16.26 -4.31 28.26
N GLU A 472 -15.76 -5.16 27.41
CA GLU A 472 -15.91 -5.05 25.95
C GLU A 472 -17.31 -5.48 25.51
N ALA A 473 -17.77 -5.00 24.36
CA ALA A 473 -18.99 -5.43 23.71
C ALA A 473 -18.71 -5.83 22.26
N SER A 474 -19.43 -6.86 21.78
CA SER A 474 -19.39 -7.26 20.38
C SER A 474 -20.22 -6.30 19.52
N ASP A 475 -19.71 -5.89 18.37
CA ASP A 475 -20.42 -5.14 17.35
C ASP A 475 -20.24 -5.84 15.99
N GLY A 476 -21.12 -6.79 15.74
CA GLY A 476 -21.02 -7.68 14.58
C GLY A 476 -19.76 -8.55 14.63
N LEU A 477 -18.85 -8.38 13.67
CA LEU A 477 -17.56 -9.07 13.63
C LEU A 477 -16.43 -8.27 14.33
N SER A 478 -16.76 -7.14 14.97
CA SER A 478 -15.80 -6.24 15.61
C SER A 478 -16.10 -6.13 17.11
N PHE A 479 -15.23 -5.42 17.83
CA PHE A 479 -15.40 -5.16 19.26
C PHE A 479 -15.37 -3.66 19.52
N VAL A 480 -16.13 -3.25 20.54
CA VAL A 480 -16.13 -1.88 21.07
C VAL A 480 -15.99 -1.91 22.58
N ASN A 481 -15.35 -0.87 23.11
CA ASN A 481 -15.34 -0.58 24.54
C ASN A 481 -15.68 0.89 24.72
N LYS A 482 -16.95 1.16 25.01
CA LYS A 482 -17.49 2.53 25.08
C LYS A 482 -16.83 3.33 26.20
N THR A 483 -16.58 2.71 27.33
CA THR A 483 -15.95 3.35 28.48
C THR A 483 -14.50 3.70 28.19
N GLU A 484 -13.76 2.78 27.53
CA GLU A 484 -12.40 3.05 27.08
C GLU A 484 -12.35 4.16 26.03
N ALA A 485 -13.30 4.22 25.10
CA ALA A 485 -13.40 5.29 24.11
C ALA A 485 -13.61 6.67 24.76
N LEU A 486 -14.45 6.76 25.78
CA LEU A 486 -14.65 8.01 26.55
C LEU A 486 -13.38 8.40 27.31
N LEU A 487 -12.76 7.45 28.01
CA LEU A 487 -11.51 7.69 28.74
C LEU A 487 -10.36 8.07 27.79
N THR A 488 -10.30 7.50 26.58
CA THR A 488 -9.32 7.89 25.56
C THR A 488 -9.37 9.38 25.27
N LEU A 489 -10.59 9.92 25.13
CA LEU A 489 -10.78 11.35 24.90
C LEU A 489 -10.54 12.18 26.16
N ASP A 490 -10.85 11.66 27.35
CA ASP A 490 -10.58 12.34 28.62
C ASP A 490 -9.07 12.49 28.86
N VAL A 491 -8.33 11.41 28.68
CA VAL A 491 -6.87 11.41 28.81
C VAL A 491 -6.22 12.35 27.79
N LEU A 492 -6.68 12.32 26.54
CA LEU A 492 -6.19 13.24 25.53
C LEU A 492 -6.50 14.69 25.86
N GLN A 493 -7.70 14.99 26.37
CA GLN A 493 -8.07 16.34 26.80
C GLN A 493 -7.19 16.81 27.95
N GLN A 494 -7.00 16.00 28.99
CA GLN A 494 -6.11 16.33 30.10
C GLN A 494 -4.67 16.61 29.62
N TYR A 495 -4.18 15.82 28.66
CA TYR A 495 -2.87 16.03 28.09
C TYR A 495 -2.80 17.35 27.31
N PHE A 496 -3.83 17.69 26.54
CA PHE A 496 -3.95 18.97 25.84
C PHE A 496 -4.02 20.16 26.79
N GLU A 497 -4.72 20.01 27.91
CA GLU A 497 -4.78 21.05 28.95
C GLU A 497 -3.41 21.31 29.60
N ARG A 498 -2.62 20.25 29.78
CA ARG A 498 -1.22 20.38 30.28
C ARG A 498 -0.30 21.10 29.28
N ILE A 499 -0.46 20.85 28.00
CA ILE A 499 0.33 21.51 26.93
C ILE A 499 -0.11 22.96 26.76
N GLY A 500 -1.39 23.24 26.87
CA GLY A 500 -1.98 24.54 26.65
C GLY A 500 -2.44 24.76 25.19
N LYS A 501 -3.64 25.34 25.06
CA LYS A 501 -4.33 25.53 23.77
C LYS A 501 -3.49 26.31 22.76
N GLN A 502 -2.84 27.38 23.18
CA GLN A 502 -2.05 28.22 22.29
C GLN A 502 -0.87 27.45 21.70
N ARG A 503 -0.14 26.74 22.54
CA ARG A 503 1.03 25.96 22.14
C ARG A 503 0.67 24.82 21.16
N LEU A 504 -0.46 24.14 21.41
CA LEU A 504 -0.96 23.10 20.52
C LEU A 504 -1.19 23.61 19.09
N LEU A 505 -1.74 24.83 18.96
CA LEU A 505 -2.03 25.42 17.67
C LEU A 505 -0.78 26.01 16.99
N ASP A 506 0.07 26.70 17.74
CA ASP A 506 1.26 27.37 17.22
C ASP A 506 2.32 26.35 16.75
N GLU A 507 2.58 25.32 17.54
CA GLU A 507 3.53 24.25 17.21
C GLU A 507 2.90 23.18 16.29
N ARG A 508 1.58 23.25 16.02
CA ARG A 508 0.84 22.31 15.19
C ARG A 508 1.05 20.85 15.62
N ILE A 509 1.01 20.60 16.94
CA ILE A 509 1.19 19.26 17.49
C ILE A 509 0.13 18.33 16.91
N ASP A 510 0.54 17.29 16.24
CA ASP A 510 -0.35 16.34 15.59
C ASP A 510 -0.53 15.07 16.44
N VAL A 511 -1.77 14.56 16.40
CA VAL A 511 -2.18 13.43 17.26
C VAL A 511 -2.81 12.34 16.42
N GLY A 512 -2.44 11.11 16.70
CA GLY A 512 -3.08 9.92 16.18
C GLY A 512 -3.75 9.13 17.29
N ILE A 513 -5.01 8.75 17.09
CA ILE A 513 -5.71 7.78 17.94
C ILE A 513 -5.82 6.49 17.15
N ILE A 514 -5.26 5.41 17.67
CA ILE A 514 -5.20 4.11 17.02
C ILE A 514 -6.01 3.09 17.80
N SER A 515 -6.81 2.30 17.09
CA SER A 515 -7.43 1.10 17.66
C SER A 515 -7.33 -0.07 16.70
N PRO A 516 -7.15 -1.32 17.18
CA PRO A 516 -7.14 -2.49 16.32
C PRO A 516 -8.52 -2.84 15.74
N TYR A 517 -9.60 -2.23 16.23
CA TYR A 517 -10.97 -2.56 15.86
C TYR A 517 -11.68 -1.41 15.16
N ARG A 518 -12.20 -1.65 13.95
CA ARG A 518 -12.91 -0.63 13.15
C ARG A 518 -14.13 -0.04 13.86
N ALA A 519 -14.89 -0.85 14.60
CA ALA A 519 -16.04 -0.38 15.36
C ALA A 519 -15.63 0.65 16.44
N GLN A 520 -14.50 0.41 17.12
CA GLN A 520 -13.95 1.37 18.09
C GLN A 520 -13.48 2.66 17.41
N VAL A 521 -12.83 2.57 16.24
CA VAL A 521 -12.42 3.73 15.46
C VAL A 521 -13.62 4.59 15.08
N GLN A 522 -14.70 3.98 14.60
CA GLN A 522 -15.93 4.71 14.28
C GLN A 522 -16.59 5.35 15.51
N LEU A 523 -16.58 4.66 16.64
CA LEU A 523 -17.08 5.19 17.90
C LEU A 523 -16.24 6.40 18.35
N LEU A 524 -14.92 6.29 18.33
CA LEU A 524 -13.99 7.37 18.69
C LEU A 524 -14.16 8.59 17.79
N ARG A 525 -14.29 8.40 16.48
CA ARG A 525 -14.57 9.49 15.54
C ARG A 525 -15.87 10.24 15.88
N ARG A 526 -16.95 9.50 16.12
CA ARG A 526 -18.26 10.10 16.51
C ARG A 526 -18.18 10.87 17.81
N LEU A 527 -17.51 10.33 18.82
CA LEU A 527 -17.36 10.96 20.13
C LEU A 527 -16.46 12.22 20.04
N LEU A 528 -15.38 12.15 19.26
CA LEU A 528 -14.48 13.28 19.01
C LEU A 528 -15.23 14.45 18.34
N MET A 529 -16.07 14.15 17.35
CA MET A 529 -16.86 15.18 16.66
C MET A 529 -17.94 15.83 17.54
N LYS A 530 -18.47 15.11 18.52
CA LYS A 530 -19.47 15.61 19.46
C LYS A 530 -18.86 16.43 20.60
N ARG A 531 -17.57 16.28 20.89
CA ARG A 531 -16.92 16.95 22.02
C ARG A 531 -16.44 18.34 21.62
N GLU A 532 -17.08 19.37 22.15
CA GLU A 532 -16.79 20.78 21.82
C GLU A 532 -15.33 21.19 22.12
N TYR A 533 -14.73 20.61 23.16
CA TYR A 533 -13.35 20.90 23.51
C TYR A 533 -12.39 20.70 22.34
N PHE A 534 -12.57 19.64 21.54
CA PHE A 534 -11.69 19.30 20.41
C PHE A 534 -11.98 20.07 19.12
N LYS A 535 -13.03 20.87 19.06
CA LYS A 535 -13.42 21.61 17.84
C LYS A 535 -12.25 22.41 17.20
N PRO A 536 -11.42 23.16 17.97
CA PRO A 536 -10.27 23.86 17.39
C PRO A 536 -9.16 22.94 16.86
N PHE A 537 -9.07 21.71 17.38
CA PHE A 537 -7.98 20.77 17.15
C PHE A 537 -8.31 19.65 16.18
N ARG A 538 -9.55 19.60 15.65
CA ARG A 538 -10.01 18.48 14.80
C ARG A 538 -9.09 18.18 13.60
N ARG A 539 -8.48 19.22 13.02
CA ARG A 539 -7.54 19.06 11.88
C ARG A 539 -6.20 18.43 12.29
N GLN A 540 -5.85 18.47 13.56
CA GLN A 540 -4.60 17.92 14.10
C GLN A 540 -4.77 16.50 14.64
N ILE A 541 -6.03 16.03 14.80
CA ILE A 541 -6.35 14.73 15.37
C ILE A 541 -6.86 13.81 14.26
N SER A 542 -6.18 12.69 14.07
CA SER A 542 -6.60 11.62 13.16
C SER A 542 -6.91 10.35 13.96
N VAL A 543 -8.00 9.66 13.58
CA VAL A 543 -8.43 8.41 14.23
C VAL A 543 -8.49 7.32 13.17
N ASN A 544 -7.74 6.23 13.34
CA ASN A 544 -7.75 5.13 12.37
C ASN A 544 -7.32 3.79 13.00
N THR A 545 -7.41 2.72 12.21
CA THR A 545 -6.82 1.43 12.56
C THR A 545 -5.29 1.48 12.40
N VAL A 546 -4.60 0.46 12.90
CA VAL A 546 -3.14 0.33 12.77
C VAL A 546 -2.72 0.38 11.29
N ASP A 547 -3.42 -0.36 10.44
CA ASP A 547 -3.13 -0.40 9.00
C ASP A 547 -3.29 0.99 8.34
N GLY A 548 -4.26 1.78 8.78
CA GLY A 548 -4.50 3.15 8.28
C GLY A 548 -3.44 4.17 8.70
N PHE A 549 -2.62 3.85 9.71
CA PHE A 549 -1.46 4.66 10.13
C PHE A 549 -0.14 4.21 9.54
N GLN A 550 -0.17 3.20 8.69
CA GLN A 550 1.05 2.69 8.08
C GLN A 550 1.79 3.78 7.29
N GLY A 551 3.12 3.86 7.47
CA GLY A 551 3.96 4.89 6.84
C GLY A 551 3.79 6.31 7.40
N GLN A 552 2.85 6.52 8.33
CA GLN A 552 2.62 7.81 8.98
C GLN A 552 3.27 7.87 10.36
N GLU A 553 3.45 9.06 10.87
CA GLU A 553 3.94 9.33 12.24
C GLU A 553 3.22 10.53 12.81
N ARG A 554 3.14 10.62 14.14
CA ARG A 554 2.51 11.72 14.87
C ARG A 554 3.35 12.08 16.08
N ASP A 555 3.22 13.32 16.54
CA ASP A 555 3.86 13.76 17.77
C ASP A 555 3.36 12.98 18.98
N VAL A 556 2.04 12.77 19.03
CA VAL A 556 1.36 12.01 20.08
C VAL A 556 0.57 10.87 19.45
N ILE A 557 0.72 9.67 19.97
CA ILE A 557 -0.13 8.51 19.66
C ILE A 557 -0.85 8.06 20.93
N VAL A 558 -2.16 7.86 20.79
CA VAL A 558 -3.00 7.25 21.81
C VAL A 558 -3.55 5.94 21.26
N ILE A 559 -3.32 4.84 21.96
CA ILE A 559 -3.78 3.51 21.55
C ILE A 559 -4.93 3.04 22.44
N SER A 560 -6.09 2.78 21.87
CA SER A 560 -7.24 2.16 22.53
C SER A 560 -7.26 0.67 22.21
N MET A 561 -6.97 -0.18 23.22
CA MET A 561 -6.77 -1.63 23.06
C MET A 561 -8.08 -2.42 23.01
N VAL A 562 -9.15 -1.90 23.55
CA VAL A 562 -10.54 -2.40 23.56
C VAL A 562 -10.75 -3.65 24.42
N ARG A 563 -9.86 -4.63 24.33
CA ARG A 563 -10.07 -5.97 24.92
C ARG A 563 -10.05 -5.94 26.45
N SER A 564 -11.17 -6.33 27.04
CA SER A 564 -11.36 -6.45 28.49
C SER A 564 -12.37 -7.56 28.78
N ASN A 565 -11.88 -8.74 29.18
CA ASN A 565 -12.68 -9.93 29.45
C ASN A 565 -12.01 -10.88 30.45
N ASP A 566 -12.79 -11.72 31.10
CA ASP A 566 -12.31 -12.65 32.13
C ASP A 566 -11.54 -13.85 31.55
N THR A 567 -11.66 -14.11 30.26
CA THR A 567 -11.02 -15.27 29.59
C THR A 567 -9.58 -14.98 29.12
N GLY A 568 -9.15 -13.72 29.13
CA GLY A 568 -7.84 -13.30 28.61
C GLY A 568 -7.71 -13.42 27.09
N GLN A 569 -8.83 -13.39 26.39
CA GLN A 569 -8.82 -13.39 24.91
C GLN A 569 -8.48 -12.00 24.38
N ILE A 570 -7.39 -11.92 23.64
CA ILE A 570 -6.87 -10.64 23.10
C ILE A 570 -7.14 -10.43 21.61
N GLY A 571 -7.70 -11.45 20.91
CA GLY A 571 -8.10 -11.30 19.50
C GLY A 571 -6.99 -10.83 18.57
N PHE A 572 -7.22 -9.75 17.84
CA PHE A 572 -6.25 -9.17 16.89
C PHE A 572 -4.94 -8.67 17.53
N LEU A 573 -4.95 -8.43 18.84
CA LEU A 573 -3.75 -8.04 19.58
C LEU A 573 -2.70 -9.17 19.70
N ARG A 574 -3.01 -10.39 19.25
CA ARG A 574 -2.02 -11.47 19.13
C ARG A 574 -0.98 -11.22 18.05
N ASP A 575 -1.31 -10.44 17.04
CA ASP A 575 -0.33 -10.03 16.04
C ASP A 575 0.52 -8.88 16.60
N LEU A 576 1.63 -9.25 17.22
CA LEU A 576 2.52 -8.31 17.90
C LEU A 576 3.19 -7.32 16.94
N ARG A 577 3.31 -7.66 15.65
CA ARG A 577 3.82 -6.76 14.62
C ARG A 577 2.92 -5.55 14.45
N ARG A 578 1.61 -5.73 14.57
CA ARG A 578 0.63 -4.62 14.57
C ARG A 578 0.85 -3.70 15.76
N MET A 579 1.13 -4.26 16.94
CA MET A 579 1.42 -3.47 18.12
C MET A 579 2.74 -2.71 17.97
N ASN A 580 3.78 -3.34 17.41
CA ASN A 580 5.03 -2.67 17.08
C ASN A 580 4.81 -1.47 16.16
N VAL A 581 4.02 -1.65 15.11
CA VAL A 581 3.66 -0.54 14.20
C VAL A 581 2.92 0.56 14.94
N ALA A 582 1.90 0.24 15.74
CA ALA A 582 1.11 1.23 16.47
C ALA A 582 1.98 2.08 17.42
N MET A 583 2.81 1.42 18.22
CA MET A 583 3.70 2.11 19.17
C MET A 583 4.72 3.01 18.47
N THR A 584 5.31 2.54 17.38
CA THR A 584 6.39 3.24 16.67
C THR A 584 5.89 4.33 15.70
N ARG A 585 4.60 4.66 15.74
CA ARG A 585 4.06 5.87 15.07
C ARG A 585 4.28 7.14 15.89
N ALA A 586 4.52 7.01 17.19
CA ALA A 586 4.73 8.14 18.10
C ALA A 586 6.14 8.71 17.98
N ARG A 587 6.24 10.03 17.87
CA ARG A 587 7.53 10.74 17.91
C ARG A 587 7.95 11.10 19.34
N MET A 588 7.02 11.66 20.13
CA MET A 588 7.33 12.27 21.42
C MET A 588 6.52 11.71 22.58
N LYS A 589 5.28 11.28 22.33
CA LYS A 589 4.39 10.76 23.38
C LYS A 589 3.58 9.59 22.90
N LEU A 590 3.59 8.52 23.68
CA LEU A 590 2.77 7.33 23.48
C LEU A 590 1.94 7.06 24.74
N ILE A 591 0.61 7.04 24.58
CA ILE A 591 -0.33 6.73 25.65
C ILE A 591 -1.10 5.47 25.26
N ILE A 592 -1.05 4.45 26.09
CA ILE A 592 -1.75 3.17 25.89
C ILE A 592 -2.91 3.10 26.89
N LEU A 593 -4.11 2.82 26.39
CA LEU A 593 -5.29 2.54 27.22
C LEU A 593 -5.70 1.08 27.03
N GLY A 594 -5.89 0.38 28.11
CA GLY A 594 -6.33 -1.02 28.06
C GLY A 594 -6.36 -1.67 29.44
N ASP A 595 -7.08 -2.79 29.50
CA ASP A 595 -7.26 -3.58 30.72
C ASP A 595 -6.03 -4.46 31.01
N PRO A 596 -5.21 -4.14 32.01
CA PRO A 596 -4.06 -4.97 32.34
C PRO A 596 -4.43 -6.39 32.80
N LYS A 597 -5.61 -6.59 33.43
CA LYS A 597 -6.04 -7.93 33.88
C LYS A 597 -6.25 -8.90 32.71
N THR A 598 -6.75 -8.40 31.59
CA THR A 598 -6.91 -9.18 30.35
C THR A 598 -5.60 -9.29 29.60
N LEU A 599 -4.93 -8.17 29.33
CA LEU A 599 -3.83 -8.09 28.40
C LEU A 599 -2.54 -8.70 28.95
N THR A 600 -2.22 -8.52 30.23
CA THR A 600 -0.97 -9.02 30.83
C THR A 600 -0.93 -10.54 31.00
N ARG A 601 -2.00 -11.25 30.68
CA ARG A 601 -1.95 -12.72 30.53
C ARG A 601 -1.07 -13.13 29.36
N HIS A 602 -0.93 -12.29 28.36
CA HIS A 602 0.02 -12.48 27.26
C HIS A 602 1.41 -11.94 27.66
N PRO A 603 2.51 -12.71 27.47
CA PRO A 603 3.85 -12.33 27.90
C PRO A 603 4.34 -10.98 27.40
N PHE A 604 4.06 -10.67 26.11
CA PHE A 604 4.42 -9.36 25.51
C PHE A 604 3.79 -8.20 26.27
N TYR A 605 2.48 -8.24 26.50
CA TYR A 605 1.77 -7.13 27.18
C TYR A 605 2.13 -7.03 28.64
N ARG A 606 2.52 -8.14 29.28
CA ARG A 606 3.09 -8.12 30.63
C ARG A 606 4.43 -7.40 30.68
N GLN A 607 5.30 -7.69 29.71
CA GLN A 607 6.59 -6.98 29.61
C GLN A 607 6.39 -5.48 29.33
N LEU A 608 5.47 -5.14 28.42
CA LEU A 608 5.15 -3.75 28.10
C LEU A 608 4.57 -3.00 29.29
N TRP A 609 3.64 -3.63 30.02
CA TRP A 609 3.08 -3.08 31.26
C TRP A 609 4.17 -2.79 32.29
N ASN A 610 5.02 -3.77 32.57
CA ASN A 610 6.14 -3.62 33.50
C ASN A 610 7.11 -2.53 33.04
N PHE A 611 7.37 -2.44 31.76
CA PHE A 611 8.21 -1.40 31.19
C PHE A 611 7.61 0.00 31.44
N CYS A 612 6.34 0.20 31.15
CA CYS A 612 5.65 1.49 31.35
C CYS A 612 5.55 1.89 32.85
N THR A 613 5.43 0.91 33.75
CA THR A 613 5.30 1.18 35.20
C THR A 613 6.63 1.44 35.87
N ASN A 614 7.74 0.94 35.31
CA ASN A 614 9.09 1.10 35.87
C ASN A 614 9.86 2.29 35.29
N LEU A 615 9.32 3.00 34.32
CA LEU A 615 9.81 4.28 33.82
C LEU A 615 9.36 5.40 34.77
#